data_13548479b5b6e22d79ce88127d4252dd
#
_entry.id   13548479b5b6e22d79ce88127d4252dd
#
_cell.length_a   1.000
_cell.length_b   1.000
_cell.length_c   1.000
_cell.angle_alpha   90.00
_cell.angle_beta   90.00
_cell.angle_gamma   90.00
#
_symmetry.space_group_name_H-M   'P 1'
#
loop_
_entity.id
_entity.type
_entity.pdbx_description
1 polymer ?
#
loop_
_entity_poly.entity_id
_entity_poly.type
_entity_poly.pdbx_seq_one_letter_code
_entity_poly.pdbx_strand_id
1 'polypeptide(L)'
;MLYLALGLVLLSGILITWVCRRKPGALLVLAYEKIGTAPKNSPLKKEWTTVNQFKKTLLWLRAHGFTPINAGRLNSSAARPPKSVLLVFMGGYKSFLTDIFPLLQDSKTPATLFLPTNATGTYNKWQDPRQEPWQNLLTEKDLKMLAKSGLISFGALALNGEDLSVLPADKAAYLAQESTYRLHTQLGLKADAFAFYPFQKKIGNFAEITPKNLPVFVDTPVANSLMEKATFHVFFPKKNPWKTSWNLFTRR
;
A
#
# COMPACT_ATOMS: atom_id res chain seq x y z
N MET A 1 -17.53 16.45 27.36
CA MET A 1 -17.13 16.07 25.99
C MET A 1 -15.69 15.59 25.87
N LEU A 2 -14.71 16.20 26.55
CA LEU A 2 -13.29 15.79 26.50
C LEU A 2 -13.05 14.36 27.00
N TYR A 3 -13.69 13.97 28.12
CA TYR A 3 -13.55 12.62 28.71
C TYR A 3 -14.18 11.50 27.88
N LEU A 4 -15.24 11.78 27.11
CA LEU A 4 -15.84 10.83 26.17
C LEU A 4 -14.91 10.58 24.97
N ALA A 5 -14.22 11.62 24.49
CA ALA A 5 -13.24 11.49 23.41
C ALA A 5 -11.99 10.70 23.85
N LEU A 6 -11.50 10.92 25.07
CA LEU A 6 -10.38 10.17 25.65
C LEU A 6 -10.75 8.70 25.89
N GLY A 7 -11.96 8.41 26.39
CA GLY A 7 -12.44 7.05 26.60
C GLY A 7 -12.55 6.25 25.28
N LEU A 8 -13.04 6.87 24.21
CA LEU A 8 -13.10 6.25 22.89
C LEU A 8 -11.73 5.97 22.27
N VAL A 9 -10.75 6.84 22.52
CA VAL A 9 -9.35 6.65 22.07
C VAL A 9 -8.71 5.48 22.81
N LEU A 10 -8.91 5.37 24.13
CA LEU A 10 -8.39 4.25 24.93
C LEU A 10 -9.04 2.93 24.55
N LEU A 11 -10.35 2.89 24.33
CA LEU A 11 -11.07 1.68 23.90
C LEU A 11 -10.64 1.20 22.51
N SER A 12 -10.40 2.09 21.56
CA SER A 12 -9.92 1.71 20.23
C SER A 12 -8.48 1.19 20.28
N GLY A 13 -7.60 1.78 21.06
CA GLY A 13 -6.25 1.30 21.30
C GLY A 13 -6.22 -0.08 21.96
N ILE A 14 -7.09 -0.30 22.95
CA ILE A 14 -7.25 -1.58 23.64
C ILE A 14 -7.77 -2.66 22.67
N LEU A 15 -8.75 -2.34 21.82
CA LEU A 15 -9.32 -3.28 20.88
C LEU A 15 -8.31 -3.72 19.82
N ILE A 16 -7.51 -2.80 19.26
CA ILE A 16 -6.45 -3.12 18.30
C ILE A 16 -5.37 -3.98 18.96
N THR A 17 -4.94 -3.63 20.17
CA THR A 17 -3.95 -4.43 20.90
C THR A 17 -4.49 -5.80 21.27
N TRP A 18 -5.77 -5.91 21.61
CA TRP A 18 -6.43 -7.17 21.95
C TRP A 18 -6.57 -8.11 20.73
N VAL A 19 -6.91 -7.57 19.55
CA VAL A 19 -7.00 -8.36 18.30
C VAL A 19 -5.62 -8.81 17.85
N CYS A 20 -4.61 -7.95 17.90
CA CYS A 20 -3.22 -8.33 17.59
C CYS A 20 -2.65 -9.36 18.60
N ARG A 21 -3.14 -9.38 19.83
CA ARG A 21 -2.79 -10.43 20.82
C ARG A 21 -3.49 -11.76 20.55
N ARG A 22 -4.72 -11.74 20.03
CA ARG A 22 -5.51 -12.98 19.80
C ARG A 22 -5.18 -13.70 18.49
N LYS A 23 -4.56 -13.00 17.53
CA LYS A 23 -4.08 -13.62 16.26
C LYS A 23 -2.59 -13.39 16.14
N PRO A 24 -1.75 -14.22 16.77
CA PRO A 24 -0.31 -14.13 16.58
C PRO A 24 0.00 -14.24 15.08
N GLY A 25 0.72 -13.27 14.54
CA GLY A 25 1.04 -13.21 13.11
C GLY A 25 0.12 -12.33 12.25
N ALA A 26 -0.90 -11.66 12.82
CA ALA A 26 -1.67 -10.67 12.07
C ALA A 26 -0.76 -9.54 11.55
N LEU A 27 -0.92 -9.18 10.27
CA LEU A 27 -0.21 -8.08 9.63
C LEU A 27 -1.20 -6.95 9.36
N LEU A 28 -0.90 -5.77 9.89
CA LEU A 28 -1.62 -4.55 9.51
C LEU A 28 -1.02 -4.00 8.22
N VAL A 29 -1.83 -3.75 7.20
CA VAL A 29 -1.40 -3.10 5.96
C VAL A 29 -2.11 -1.76 5.84
N LEU A 30 -1.35 -0.68 5.74
CA LEU A 30 -1.85 0.68 5.53
C LEU A 30 -1.42 1.15 4.15
N ALA A 31 -2.39 1.39 3.27
CA ALA A 31 -2.14 1.84 1.90
C ALA A 31 -2.41 3.33 1.72
N TYR A 32 -1.54 3.94 0.96
CA TYR A 32 -1.60 5.35 0.58
C TYR A 32 -1.47 5.45 -0.93
N GLU A 33 -2.28 6.27 -1.53
CA GLU A 33 -2.16 6.57 -2.96
C GLU A 33 -1.63 7.98 -3.15
N LYS A 34 -2.47 8.98 -2.94
CA LYS A 34 -2.12 10.38 -3.11
C LYS A 34 -1.78 11.01 -1.77
N ILE A 35 -0.58 11.56 -1.66
CA ILE A 35 -0.15 12.26 -0.45
C ILE A 35 0.23 13.70 -0.77
N GLY A 36 -0.21 14.61 0.09
CA GLY A 36 -0.02 16.04 -0.07
C GLY A 36 -1.31 16.82 0.11
N THR A 37 -1.40 17.97 -0.55
CA THR A 37 -2.60 18.81 -0.56
C THR A 37 -3.40 18.55 -1.83
N ALA A 38 -4.62 18.07 -1.67
CA ALA A 38 -5.51 17.88 -2.82
C ALA A 38 -5.75 19.19 -3.57
N PRO A 39 -5.86 19.19 -4.90
CA PRO A 39 -6.31 20.36 -5.68
C PRO A 39 -7.62 20.91 -5.12
N LYS A 40 -7.76 22.26 -5.15
CA LYS A 40 -8.85 22.98 -4.46
C LYS A 40 -10.25 22.43 -4.76
N ASN A 41 -10.51 22.08 -6.01
CA ASN A 41 -11.81 21.60 -6.51
C ASN A 41 -11.81 20.10 -6.86
N SER A 42 -10.87 19.32 -6.35
CA SER A 42 -10.78 17.90 -6.66
C SER A 42 -11.98 17.12 -6.13
N PRO A 43 -12.74 16.41 -6.97
CA PRO A 43 -13.75 15.45 -6.52
C PRO A 43 -13.13 14.26 -5.79
N LEU A 44 -11.83 14.01 -5.99
CA LEU A 44 -11.06 12.91 -5.40
C LEU A 44 -10.38 13.30 -4.08
N LYS A 45 -10.73 14.43 -3.50
CA LYS A 45 -10.13 14.94 -2.24
C LYS A 45 -10.14 13.91 -1.09
N LYS A 46 -11.03 12.94 -1.13
CA LYS A 46 -11.09 11.86 -0.13
C LYS A 46 -9.97 10.82 -0.29
N GLU A 47 -9.34 10.74 -1.45
CA GLU A 47 -8.23 9.82 -1.73
C GLU A 47 -6.89 10.39 -1.27
N TRP A 48 -6.85 11.71 -1.01
CA TRP A 48 -5.65 12.39 -0.55
C TRP A 48 -5.44 12.24 0.96
N THR A 49 -4.22 11.88 1.33
CA THR A 49 -3.74 11.91 2.71
C THR A 49 -2.77 13.07 2.87
N THR A 50 -3.04 13.98 3.80
CA THR A 50 -2.10 15.09 4.06
C THR A 50 -0.85 14.58 4.76
N VAL A 51 0.28 15.29 4.56
CA VAL A 51 1.55 14.99 5.23
C VAL A 51 1.38 14.94 6.76
N ASN A 52 0.57 15.86 7.31
CA ASN A 52 0.30 15.88 8.76
C ASN A 52 -0.50 14.66 9.24
N GLN A 53 -1.44 14.16 8.43
CA GLN A 53 -2.15 12.92 8.74
C GLN A 53 -1.19 11.73 8.74
N PHE A 54 -0.29 11.66 7.77
CA PHE A 54 0.73 10.62 7.71
C PHE A 54 1.69 10.68 8.90
N LYS A 55 2.19 11.88 9.26
CA LYS A 55 3.01 12.08 10.49
C LYS A 55 2.30 11.56 11.75
N LYS A 56 1.01 11.91 11.92
CA LYS A 56 0.21 11.42 13.03
C LYS A 56 0.08 9.89 13.05
N THR A 57 -0.06 9.28 11.87
CA THR A 57 -0.08 7.81 11.74
C THR A 57 1.24 7.19 12.20
N LEU A 58 2.39 7.72 11.77
CA LEU A 58 3.70 7.22 12.20
C LEU A 58 3.87 7.31 13.73
N LEU A 59 3.53 8.46 14.31
CA LEU A 59 3.59 8.66 15.76
C LEU A 59 2.68 7.68 16.50
N TRP A 60 1.47 7.47 16.00
CA TRP A 60 0.52 6.53 16.59
C TRP A 60 1.03 5.09 16.54
N LEU A 61 1.52 4.64 15.38
CA LEU A 61 2.09 3.29 15.21
C LEU A 61 3.22 3.05 16.23
N ARG A 62 4.12 4.01 16.35
CA ARG A 62 5.23 3.96 17.31
C ARG A 62 4.73 3.89 18.75
N ALA A 63 3.79 4.76 19.14
CA ALA A 63 3.22 4.81 20.50
C ALA A 63 2.51 3.51 20.91
N HIS A 64 1.96 2.78 19.91
CA HIS A 64 1.27 1.50 20.14
C HIS A 64 2.15 0.27 19.92
N GLY A 65 3.46 0.44 19.74
CA GLY A 65 4.43 -0.63 19.61
C GLY A 65 4.30 -1.44 18.32
N PHE A 66 3.83 -0.83 17.24
CA PHE A 66 3.88 -1.44 15.93
C PHE A 66 5.31 -1.42 15.38
N THR A 67 5.70 -2.52 14.75
CA THR A 67 6.98 -2.67 14.07
C THR A 67 6.78 -2.56 12.56
N PRO A 68 7.20 -1.47 11.92
CA PRO A 68 7.12 -1.35 10.46
C PRO A 68 8.04 -2.36 9.77
N ILE A 69 7.51 -2.97 8.73
CA ILE A 69 8.25 -3.86 7.81
C ILE A 69 7.93 -3.48 6.37
N ASN A 70 8.71 -3.95 5.42
CA ASN A 70 8.43 -3.84 3.98
C ASN A 70 8.12 -5.21 3.36
N ALA A 71 7.69 -5.24 2.09
CA ALA A 71 7.34 -6.47 1.41
C ALA A 71 8.52 -7.44 1.26
N GLY A 72 9.75 -6.95 1.14
CA GLY A 72 10.94 -7.79 1.12
C GLY A 72 11.06 -8.67 2.36
N ARG A 73 10.59 -8.19 3.52
CA ARG A 73 10.55 -8.96 4.76
C ARG A 73 9.52 -10.10 4.72
N LEU A 74 8.44 -9.99 3.95
CA LEU A 74 7.44 -11.05 3.80
C LEU A 74 8.01 -12.27 3.06
N ASN A 75 8.99 -12.04 2.18
CA ASN A 75 9.67 -13.10 1.43
C ASN A 75 10.81 -13.77 2.23
N SER A 76 11.09 -13.26 3.42
CA SER A 76 12.13 -13.81 4.29
C SER A 76 11.59 -15.00 5.10
N SER A 77 12.41 -16.02 5.30
CA SER A 77 12.12 -17.15 6.20
C SER A 77 12.09 -16.76 7.68
N ALA A 78 12.63 -15.59 8.04
CA ALA A 78 12.65 -15.13 9.41
C ALA A 78 11.24 -14.73 9.90
N ALA A 79 10.91 -15.13 11.13
CA ALA A 79 9.64 -14.80 11.77
C ALA A 79 9.38 -13.29 11.76
N ARG A 80 8.13 -12.91 11.50
CA ARG A 80 7.72 -11.51 11.56
C ARG A 80 7.62 -11.04 13.01
N PRO A 81 8.05 -9.81 13.32
CA PRO A 81 7.81 -9.23 14.64
C PRO A 81 6.33 -9.25 15.01
N PRO A 82 5.99 -9.40 16.29
CA PRO A 82 4.64 -9.13 16.75
C PRO A 82 4.19 -7.71 16.38
N LYS A 83 2.90 -7.51 16.13
CA LYS A 83 2.35 -6.21 15.72
C LYS A 83 3.07 -5.59 14.50
N SER A 84 3.38 -6.43 13.49
CA SER A 84 3.95 -5.91 12.25
C SER A 84 2.95 -5.02 11.49
N VAL A 85 3.46 -3.93 10.94
CA VAL A 85 2.72 -3.05 10.03
C VAL A 85 3.49 -2.86 8.73
N LEU A 86 2.77 -2.94 7.62
CA LEU A 86 3.30 -2.67 6.29
C LEU A 86 2.71 -1.35 5.79
N LEU A 87 3.57 -0.40 5.50
CA LEU A 87 3.19 0.86 4.85
C LEU A 87 3.38 0.69 3.35
N VAL A 88 2.30 0.76 2.58
CA VAL A 88 2.34 0.63 1.12
C VAL A 88 1.91 1.92 0.44
N PHE A 89 2.65 2.28 -0.60
CA PHE A 89 2.40 3.47 -1.39
C PHE A 89 2.16 3.06 -2.84
N MET A 90 1.06 3.55 -3.41
CA MET A 90 0.59 3.11 -4.71
C MET A 90 0.88 4.16 -5.78
N GLY A 91 1.19 3.71 -7.00
CA GLY A 91 1.25 4.55 -8.19
C GLY A 91 2.57 5.27 -8.46
N GLY A 92 3.53 5.25 -7.53
CA GLY A 92 4.86 5.83 -7.79
C GLY A 92 4.86 7.36 -7.95
N TYR A 93 3.99 8.09 -7.26
CA TYR A 93 3.90 9.53 -7.34
C TYR A 93 5.16 10.24 -6.84
N LYS A 94 5.55 11.33 -7.50
CA LYS A 94 6.73 12.14 -7.13
C LYS A 94 6.64 12.70 -5.71
N SER A 95 5.43 12.98 -5.22
CA SER A 95 5.18 13.43 -3.84
C SER A 95 5.64 12.41 -2.79
N PHE A 96 5.72 11.12 -3.13
CA PHE A 96 6.34 10.15 -2.23
C PHE A 96 7.78 10.53 -1.88
N LEU A 97 8.57 10.92 -2.87
CA LEU A 97 9.96 11.30 -2.67
C LEU A 97 10.11 12.63 -1.92
N THR A 98 9.28 13.62 -2.25
CA THR A 98 9.41 14.98 -1.69
C THR A 98 8.81 15.12 -0.30
N ASP A 99 7.70 14.42 -0.04
CA ASP A 99 6.88 14.68 1.14
C ASP A 99 6.94 13.54 2.17
N ILE A 100 7.14 12.31 1.70
CA ILE A 100 7.03 11.11 2.55
C ILE A 100 8.39 10.50 2.86
N PHE A 101 9.22 10.34 1.86
CA PHE A 101 10.51 9.67 2.04
C PHE A 101 11.39 10.33 3.11
N PRO A 102 11.48 11.66 3.23
CA PRO A 102 12.22 12.28 4.34
C PRO A 102 11.71 11.84 5.72
N LEU A 103 10.39 11.72 5.89
CA LEU A 103 9.80 11.27 7.16
C LEU A 103 10.11 9.80 7.48
N LEU A 104 10.17 8.97 6.44
CA LEU A 104 10.56 7.56 6.57
C LEU A 104 12.05 7.43 6.91
N GLN A 105 12.90 8.28 6.32
CA GLN A 105 14.33 8.32 6.64
C GLN A 105 14.57 8.74 8.08
N ASP A 106 13.98 9.85 8.52
CA ASP A 106 14.14 10.38 9.89
C ASP A 106 13.71 9.36 10.95
N SER A 107 12.62 8.64 10.67
CA SER A 107 12.08 7.62 11.58
C SER A 107 12.66 6.21 11.34
N LYS A 108 13.54 6.02 10.37
CA LYS A 108 14.07 4.72 9.91
C LYS A 108 12.96 3.70 9.65
N THR A 109 11.86 4.17 9.09
CA THR A 109 10.65 3.36 8.86
C THR A 109 10.67 2.73 7.46
N PRO A 110 10.73 1.40 7.34
CA PRO A 110 10.66 0.73 6.05
C PRO A 110 9.24 0.84 5.45
N ALA A 111 9.18 0.86 4.11
CA ALA A 111 7.93 0.92 3.37
C ALA A 111 8.03 0.15 2.04
N THR A 112 6.89 -0.05 1.37
CA THR A 112 6.81 -0.67 0.05
C THR A 112 6.17 0.29 -0.93
N LEU A 113 6.78 0.46 -2.08
CA LEU A 113 6.30 1.32 -3.16
C LEU A 113 5.91 0.46 -4.36
N PHE A 114 4.63 0.52 -4.74
CA PHE A 114 4.10 -0.17 -5.91
C PHE A 114 4.10 0.74 -7.13
N LEU A 115 4.64 0.24 -8.25
CA LEU A 115 4.93 1.01 -9.45
C LEU A 115 4.18 0.50 -10.68
N PRO A 116 3.53 1.39 -11.45
CA PRO A 116 3.14 1.11 -12.82
C PRO A 116 4.41 1.21 -13.71
N THR A 117 4.95 0.07 -14.12
CA THR A 117 6.33 -0.01 -14.60
C THR A 117 6.61 0.72 -15.91
N ASN A 118 5.61 0.89 -16.78
CA ASN A 118 5.72 1.67 -18.01
C ASN A 118 5.53 3.19 -17.80
N ALA A 119 4.93 3.59 -16.69
CA ALA A 119 4.60 4.99 -16.46
C ALA A 119 5.70 5.77 -15.71
N THR A 120 6.78 5.09 -15.34
CA THR A 120 7.93 5.70 -14.65
C THR A 120 8.47 6.90 -15.43
N GLY A 121 8.65 8.04 -14.73
CA GLY A 121 9.15 9.28 -15.33
C GLY A 121 8.12 10.06 -16.17
N THR A 122 6.88 9.63 -16.16
CA THR A 122 5.78 10.31 -16.87
C THR A 122 4.72 10.83 -15.88
N TYR A 123 3.45 10.71 -16.22
CA TYR A 123 2.29 11.16 -15.45
C TYR A 123 1.33 9.99 -15.20
N ASN A 124 0.48 10.13 -14.18
CA ASN A 124 -0.59 9.16 -13.87
C ASN A 124 -1.75 9.24 -14.90
N LYS A 125 -1.49 8.85 -16.14
CA LYS A 125 -2.43 8.94 -17.28
C LYS A 125 -3.68 8.06 -17.15
N TRP A 126 -3.72 7.15 -16.19
CA TRP A 126 -4.92 6.38 -15.83
C TRP A 126 -5.98 7.23 -15.12
N GLN A 127 -5.61 8.43 -14.65
CA GLN A 127 -6.53 9.39 -14.05
C GLN A 127 -7.13 10.28 -15.12
N ASP A 128 -8.45 10.48 -15.08
CA ASP A 128 -9.11 11.46 -15.95
C ASP A 128 -8.67 12.89 -15.57
N PRO A 129 -7.99 13.62 -16.46
CA PRO A 129 -7.46 14.96 -16.16
C PRO A 129 -8.57 16.01 -15.98
N ARG A 130 -9.82 15.71 -16.37
CA ARG A 130 -10.98 16.58 -16.11
C ARG A 130 -11.40 16.53 -14.65
N GLN A 131 -11.14 15.42 -13.96
CA GLN A 131 -11.40 15.28 -12.52
C GLN A 131 -10.28 15.89 -11.70
N GLU A 132 -9.03 15.67 -12.11
CA GLU A 132 -7.86 16.13 -11.38
C GLU A 132 -6.65 16.18 -12.30
N PRO A 133 -5.82 17.25 -12.23
CA PRO A 133 -4.60 17.34 -13.04
C PRO A 133 -3.70 16.13 -12.82
N TRP A 134 -3.06 15.67 -13.89
CA TRP A 134 -2.09 14.59 -13.80
C TRP A 134 -0.94 14.95 -12.87
N GLN A 135 -0.51 13.98 -12.11
CA GLN A 135 0.59 14.08 -11.16
C GLN A 135 1.86 13.47 -11.78
N ASN A 136 3.00 14.11 -11.52
CA ASN A 136 4.30 13.56 -11.90
C ASN A 136 4.59 12.25 -11.17
N LEU A 137 5.16 11.29 -11.86
CA LEU A 137 5.66 10.04 -11.30
C LEU A 137 7.18 10.09 -11.11
N LEU A 138 7.66 9.20 -10.25
CA LEU A 138 9.08 9.01 -9.97
C LEU A 138 9.83 8.62 -11.23
N THR A 139 10.98 9.21 -11.44
CA THR A 139 11.91 8.84 -12.51
C THR A 139 12.75 7.64 -12.11
N GLU A 140 13.41 7.00 -13.07
CA GLU A 140 14.35 5.91 -12.81
C GLU A 140 15.47 6.35 -11.85
N LYS A 141 15.97 7.59 -11.98
CA LYS A 141 16.96 8.16 -11.07
C LYS A 141 16.46 8.23 -9.64
N ASP A 142 15.20 8.65 -9.46
CA ASP A 142 14.55 8.70 -8.14
C ASP A 142 14.42 7.31 -7.53
N LEU A 143 14.00 6.33 -8.34
CA LEU A 143 13.84 4.94 -7.90
C LEU A 143 15.18 4.32 -7.49
N LYS A 144 16.24 4.55 -8.23
CA LYS A 144 17.60 4.10 -7.88
C LYS A 144 18.08 4.73 -6.56
N MET A 145 17.75 6.00 -6.32
CA MET A 145 18.08 6.66 -5.05
C MET A 145 17.28 6.04 -3.89
N LEU A 146 15.98 5.82 -4.06
CA LEU A 146 15.14 5.16 -3.06
C LEU A 146 15.63 3.74 -2.74
N ALA A 147 16.02 2.97 -3.75
CA ALA A 147 16.56 1.62 -3.58
C ALA A 147 17.85 1.61 -2.74
N LYS A 148 18.77 2.56 -3.00
CA LYS A 148 20.02 2.69 -2.24
C LYS A 148 19.82 3.01 -0.75
N SER A 149 18.66 3.53 -0.37
CA SER A 149 18.36 3.83 1.04
C SER A 149 18.22 2.56 1.92
N GLY A 150 17.93 1.41 1.33
CA GLY A 150 17.62 0.17 2.03
C GLY A 150 16.27 0.17 2.78
N LEU A 151 15.56 1.29 2.81
CA LEU A 151 14.25 1.41 3.49
C LEU A 151 13.09 0.98 2.61
N ILE A 152 13.21 1.17 1.29
CA ILE A 152 12.11 0.99 0.35
C ILE A 152 12.27 -0.32 -0.40
N SER A 153 11.27 -1.19 -0.29
CA SER A 153 11.07 -2.33 -1.18
C SER A 153 10.11 -1.95 -2.30
N PHE A 154 10.18 -2.66 -3.41
CA PHE A 154 9.39 -2.35 -4.59
C PHE A 154 8.43 -3.48 -4.93
N GLY A 155 7.24 -3.11 -5.36
CA GLY A 155 6.26 -4.01 -5.92
C GLY A 155 5.80 -3.53 -7.30
N ALA A 156 5.25 -4.45 -8.09
CA ALA A 156 4.66 -4.11 -9.37
C ALA A 156 3.14 -3.91 -9.23
N LEU A 157 2.62 -2.95 -10.00
CA LEU A 157 1.23 -2.83 -10.41
C LEU A 157 1.10 -3.38 -11.84
N ALA A 158 -0.03 -3.15 -12.50
CA ALA A 158 -0.10 -3.31 -13.95
C ALA A 158 0.89 -2.36 -14.66
N LEU A 159 1.06 -2.51 -15.98
CA LEU A 159 2.09 -1.77 -16.74
C LEU A 159 1.89 -0.25 -16.67
N ASN A 160 0.66 0.23 -16.90
CA ASN A 160 0.34 1.66 -16.94
C ASN A 160 -0.72 2.05 -15.89
N GLY A 161 -0.94 1.23 -14.87
CA GLY A 161 -1.99 1.42 -13.88
C GLY A 161 -3.37 0.94 -14.36
N GLU A 162 -3.41 -0.01 -15.30
CA GLU A 162 -4.65 -0.60 -15.81
C GLU A 162 -5.40 -1.36 -14.73
N ASP A 163 -6.72 -1.30 -14.81
CA ASP A 163 -7.59 -2.17 -14.03
C ASP A 163 -7.63 -3.57 -14.63
N LEU A 164 -6.87 -4.49 -14.03
CA LEU A 164 -6.80 -5.87 -14.48
C LEU A 164 -8.09 -6.65 -14.29
N SER A 165 -9.01 -6.16 -13.46
CA SER A 165 -10.26 -6.87 -13.13
C SER A 165 -11.29 -6.86 -14.25
N VAL A 166 -11.17 -5.90 -15.16
CA VAL A 166 -12.07 -5.75 -16.33
C VAL A 166 -11.51 -6.38 -17.60
N LEU A 167 -10.32 -6.97 -17.52
CA LEU A 167 -9.66 -7.62 -18.66
C LEU A 167 -9.92 -9.12 -18.69
N PRO A 168 -9.83 -9.76 -19.88
CA PRO A 168 -9.75 -11.22 -19.99
C PRO A 168 -8.59 -11.77 -19.15
N ALA A 169 -8.78 -12.96 -18.57
CA ALA A 169 -7.84 -13.53 -17.59
C ALA A 169 -6.42 -13.71 -18.14
N ASP A 170 -6.30 -14.16 -19.38
CA ASP A 170 -5.03 -14.33 -20.10
C ASP A 170 -4.27 -13.00 -20.27
N LYS A 171 -4.99 -11.95 -20.68
CA LYS A 171 -4.45 -10.60 -20.81
C LYS A 171 -4.04 -10.01 -19.46
N ALA A 172 -4.88 -10.19 -18.44
CA ALA A 172 -4.58 -9.72 -17.09
C ALA A 172 -3.35 -10.44 -16.51
N ALA A 173 -3.24 -11.76 -16.70
CA ALA A 173 -2.07 -12.55 -16.31
C ALA A 173 -0.80 -12.09 -17.02
N TYR A 174 -0.86 -11.87 -18.33
CA TYR A 174 0.26 -11.35 -19.10
C TYR A 174 0.73 -9.99 -18.55
N LEU A 175 -0.18 -9.04 -18.34
CA LEU A 175 0.17 -7.70 -17.84
C LEU A 175 0.76 -7.74 -16.42
N ALA A 176 0.27 -8.62 -15.56
CA ALA A 176 0.80 -8.80 -14.22
C ALA A 176 2.23 -9.38 -14.22
N GLN A 177 2.48 -10.38 -15.05
CA GLN A 177 3.80 -10.99 -15.21
C GLN A 177 4.79 -10.03 -15.86
N GLU A 178 4.38 -9.37 -16.94
CA GLU A 178 5.20 -8.43 -17.70
C GLU A 178 5.58 -7.21 -16.83
N SER A 179 4.66 -6.67 -16.02
CA SER A 179 4.97 -5.57 -15.12
C SER A 179 6.03 -5.96 -14.08
N THR A 180 5.95 -7.18 -13.57
CA THR A 180 6.94 -7.71 -12.62
C THR A 180 8.30 -7.92 -13.29
N TYR A 181 8.31 -8.44 -14.50
CA TYR A 181 9.52 -8.64 -15.31
C TYR A 181 10.21 -7.31 -15.63
N ARG A 182 9.45 -6.29 -16.05
CA ARG A 182 9.98 -4.95 -16.38
C ARG A 182 10.53 -4.22 -15.18
N LEU A 183 9.95 -4.40 -13.99
CA LEU A 183 10.50 -3.84 -12.76
C LEU A 183 11.97 -4.25 -12.59
N HIS A 184 12.29 -5.51 -12.90
CA HIS A 184 13.65 -6.03 -12.84
C HIS A 184 14.51 -5.60 -14.04
N THR A 185 14.04 -5.85 -15.26
CA THR A 185 14.86 -5.73 -16.47
C THR A 185 15.08 -4.28 -16.93
N GLN A 186 14.08 -3.42 -16.77
CA GLN A 186 14.16 -2.03 -17.21
C GLN A 186 14.57 -1.09 -16.09
N LEU A 187 14.06 -1.31 -14.87
CA LEU A 187 14.33 -0.41 -13.75
C LEU A 187 15.46 -0.91 -12.83
N GLY A 188 15.94 -2.14 -13.02
CA GLY A 188 16.97 -2.75 -12.19
C GLY A 188 16.53 -2.95 -10.73
N LEU A 189 15.22 -3.08 -10.48
CA LEU A 189 14.64 -3.20 -9.14
C LEU A 189 14.12 -4.63 -8.93
N LYS A 190 14.33 -5.17 -7.73
CA LYS A 190 13.73 -6.44 -7.35
C LYS A 190 12.24 -6.26 -7.06
N ALA A 191 11.39 -7.08 -7.67
CA ALA A 191 9.98 -7.16 -7.29
C ALA A 191 9.84 -7.99 -6.01
N ASP A 192 9.41 -7.37 -4.93
CA ASP A 192 9.16 -8.03 -3.64
C ASP A 192 7.67 -8.35 -3.43
N ALA A 193 6.78 -7.76 -4.24
CA ALA A 193 5.34 -7.98 -4.17
C ALA A 193 4.64 -7.58 -5.48
N PHE A 194 3.39 -7.98 -5.61
CA PHE A 194 2.47 -7.52 -6.65
C PHE A 194 1.18 -6.98 -6.01
N ALA A 195 0.57 -5.93 -6.60
CA ALA A 195 -0.72 -5.43 -6.16
C ALA A 195 -1.67 -5.23 -7.34
N PHE A 196 -2.92 -5.57 -7.13
CA PHE A 196 -4.00 -5.20 -8.04
C PHE A 196 -4.46 -3.78 -7.71
N TYR A 197 -4.56 -2.94 -8.75
CA TYR A 197 -4.98 -1.55 -8.62
C TYR A 197 -5.94 -1.17 -9.77
N PRO A 198 -6.97 -0.37 -9.53
CA PRO A 198 -7.51 -0.03 -8.20
C PRO A 198 -7.90 -1.28 -7.44
N PHE A 199 -7.75 -1.29 -6.12
CA PHE A 199 -8.03 -2.47 -5.29
C PHE A 199 -9.50 -2.90 -5.45
N GLN A 200 -9.76 -3.85 -6.33
CA GLN A 200 -11.11 -4.19 -6.75
C GLN A 200 -11.67 -5.41 -6.03
N LYS A 201 -12.99 -5.36 -5.88
CA LYS A 201 -13.78 -6.32 -5.09
C LYS A 201 -14.08 -7.65 -5.80
N LYS A 202 -13.80 -7.79 -7.10
CA LYS A 202 -14.13 -8.98 -7.89
C LYS A 202 -13.10 -9.19 -9.00
N ILE A 203 -12.10 -9.99 -8.72
CA ILE A 203 -11.31 -10.63 -9.77
C ILE A 203 -11.66 -12.13 -9.70
N GLY A 204 -12.20 -12.69 -10.78
CA GLY A 204 -12.74 -14.06 -10.78
C GLY A 204 -11.71 -15.14 -10.47
N ASN A 205 -10.56 -15.15 -11.15
CA ASN A 205 -9.52 -16.17 -11.02
C ASN A 205 -8.17 -15.57 -10.61
N PHE A 206 -8.05 -15.07 -9.38
CA PHE A 206 -6.81 -14.50 -8.85
C PHE A 206 -5.59 -15.41 -9.03
N ALA A 207 -5.75 -16.71 -8.78
CA ALA A 207 -4.65 -17.66 -8.84
C ALA A 207 -4.00 -17.77 -10.23
N GLU A 208 -4.78 -17.57 -11.31
CA GLU A 208 -4.32 -17.63 -12.69
C GLU A 208 -3.63 -16.34 -13.12
N ILE A 209 -4.01 -15.21 -12.53
CA ILE A 209 -3.55 -13.87 -12.89
C ILE A 209 -2.31 -13.47 -12.10
N THR A 210 -2.12 -14.00 -10.90
CA THR A 210 -1.06 -13.55 -10.00
C THR A 210 0.32 -14.02 -10.41
N PRO A 211 1.36 -13.16 -10.35
CA PRO A 211 2.73 -13.60 -10.50
C PRO A 211 3.10 -14.67 -9.46
N LYS A 212 3.70 -15.76 -9.91
CA LYS A 212 4.12 -16.86 -9.03
C LYS A 212 5.19 -16.38 -8.04
N ASN A 213 5.11 -16.89 -6.80
CA ASN A 213 6.10 -16.66 -5.75
C ASN A 213 6.20 -15.23 -5.19
N LEU A 214 5.24 -14.36 -5.44
CA LEU A 214 5.18 -13.03 -4.84
C LEU A 214 3.98 -12.89 -3.90
N PRO A 215 4.11 -12.17 -2.78
CA PRO A 215 2.97 -11.69 -2.00
C PRO A 215 2.07 -10.82 -2.85
N VAL A 216 0.76 -11.05 -2.77
CA VAL A 216 -0.22 -10.32 -3.57
C VAL A 216 -1.12 -9.49 -2.67
N PHE A 217 -1.34 -8.24 -3.05
CA PHE A 217 -2.14 -7.28 -2.30
C PHE A 217 -3.45 -7.00 -3.04
N VAL A 218 -4.56 -7.17 -2.32
CA VAL A 218 -5.92 -6.98 -2.83
C VAL A 218 -6.83 -6.36 -1.75
N ASP A 219 -7.87 -5.66 -2.16
CA ASP A 219 -8.88 -5.06 -1.25
C ASP A 219 -10.15 -5.91 -1.16
N THR A 220 -10.02 -7.21 -0.88
CA THR A 220 -11.21 -8.03 -0.66
C THR A 220 -11.15 -8.90 0.60
N PRO A 221 -12.26 -8.97 1.37
CA PRO A 221 -12.39 -9.90 2.49
C PRO A 221 -12.51 -11.39 2.08
N VAL A 222 -12.74 -11.68 0.80
CA VAL A 222 -13.18 -13.01 0.31
C VAL A 222 -12.01 -13.92 -0.11
N ALA A 223 -10.83 -13.40 -0.33
CA ALA A 223 -9.71 -14.18 -0.87
C ALA A 223 -9.05 -15.17 0.13
N ASN A 224 -9.46 -15.18 1.39
CA ASN A 224 -8.80 -15.97 2.44
C ASN A 224 -9.05 -17.48 2.38
N SER A 225 -10.04 -17.96 1.60
CA SER A 225 -10.37 -19.39 1.57
C SER A 225 -9.74 -20.16 0.40
N LEU A 226 -9.17 -19.47 -0.59
CA LEU A 226 -8.69 -20.09 -1.83
C LEU A 226 -7.19 -19.91 -2.08
N MET A 227 -6.50 -19.09 -1.29
CA MET A 227 -5.07 -18.83 -1.47
C MET A 227 -4.27 -19.27 -0.24
N GLU A 228 -3.65 -20.42 -0.31
CA GLU A 228 -2.72 -20.93 0.72
C GLU A 228 -1.43 -20.11 0.86
N LYS A 229 -1.19 -19.10 0.01
CA LYS A 229 0.00 -18.26 0.05
C LYS A 229 -0.37 -16.77 0.07
N ALA A 230 -0.37 -16.21 1.27
CA ALA A 230 -0.14 -14.79 1.58
C ALA A 230 -0.87 -13.74 0.72
N THR A 231 -2.19 -13.74 0.71
CA THR A 231 -2.97 -12.57 0.27
C THR A 231 -3.17 -11.62 1.45
N PHE A 232 -2.83 -10.35 1.26
CA PHE A 232 -2.95 -9.33 2.29
C PHE A 232 -4.09 -8.38 1.99
N HIS A 233 -4.93 -8.13 2.99
CA HIS A 233 -5.93 -7.09 2.91
C HIS A 233 -5.28 -5.72 3.05
N VAL A 234 -5.58 -4.84 2.12
CA VAL A 234 -5.05 -3.49 2.08
C VAL A 234 -6.07 -2.53 2.66
N PHE A 235 -5.63 -1.67 3.56
CA PHE A 235 -6.47 -0.67 4.19
C PHE A 235 -5.99 0.72 3.82
N PHE A 236 -6.91 1.52 3.25
CA PHE A 236 -6.69 2.94 3.07
C PHE A 236 -7.12 3.68 4.35
N PRO A 237 -6.21 4.37 5.04
CA PRO A 237 -6.58 5.18 6.18
C PRO A 237 -7.42 6.37 5.68
N LYS A 238 -8.74 6.24 5.77
CA LYS A 238 -9.66 7.37 5.59
C LYS A 238 -9.38 8.41 6.67
N LYS A 239 -9.77 9.68 6.44
CA LYS A 239 -9.52 10.89 7.28
C LYS A 239 -9.46 10.70 8.80
N ASN A 240 -9.90 9.56 9.31
CA ASN A 240 -9.80 9.18 10.69
C ASN A 240 -9.31 7.72 10.77
N PRO A 241 -8.02 7.48 11.06
CA PRO A 241 -7.47 6.13 11.20
C PRO A 241 -8.25 5.31 12.26
N TRP A 242 -8.89 5.97 13.20
CA TRP A 242 -9.73 5.37 14.25
C TRP A 242 -11.03 4.75 13.72
N LYS A 243 -11.66 5.35 12.71
CA LYS A 243 -12.86 4.77 12.06
C LYS A 243 -12.55 3.60 11.14
N THR A 244 -11.36 3.56 10.59
CA THR A 244 -10.92 2.46 9.71
C THR A 244 -10.68 1.18 10.51
N SER A 245 -10.12 1.28 11.72
CA SER A 245 -9.93 0.13 12.61
C SER A 245 -11.25 -0.52 13.02
N TRP A 246 -12.32 0.24 13.24
CA TRP A 246 -13.63 -0.28 13.61
C TRP A 246 -14.26 -1.14 12.50
N ASN A 247 -14.16 -0.71 11.24
CA ASN A 247 -14.70 -1.47 10.10
C ASN A 247 -13.93 -2.75 9.79
N LEU A 248 -12.68 -2.87 10.25
CA LEU A 248 -11.83 -4.04 10.10
C LEU A 248 -12.29 -5.23 10.95
N PHE A 249 -12.92 -4.96 12.10
CA PHE A 249 -13.24 -5.96 13.11
C PHE A 249 -14.71 -6.35 13.16
N THR A 250 -15.59 -5.59 12.52
CA THR A 250 -17.05 -5.83 12.53
C THR A 250 -17.57 -6.57 11.31
N ARG A 251 -16.75 -6.82 10.29
CA ARG A 251 -17.15 -7.67 9.14
C ARG A 251 -16.65 -9.10 9.36
N ARG A 252 -17.51 -9.92 9.89
CA ARG A 252 -17.48 -11.38 9.81
C ARG A 252 -17.96 -11.84 8.44
#